data_ff5feb4a4a05bd96401650b12ac29214
#
_entry.id   ff5feb4a4a05bd96401650b12ac29214
#
_cell.length_a   1.000
_cell.length_b   1.000
_cell.length_c   1.000
_cell.angle_alpha   90.00
_cell.angle_beta   90.00
_cell.angle_gamma   90.00
#
_symmetry.space_group_name_H-M   'P 1'
#
loop_
_entity.id
_entity.type
_entity.pdbx_description
1 polymer ?
#
loop_
_entity_poly.entity_id
_entity_poly.type
_entity_poly.pdbx_seq_one_letter_code
_entity_poly.pdbx_strand_id
1 'polypeptide(L)'
;AEVLFAEELCAAHPAVDMVRLCSSGTEATMHALRLARGFTGRDHLLKIDGCYHGAHDAMLVKAGSGVATFALPGSPGIPADTAKLTRTAPFNDLESAERQLSGGDVAAVILEAVPGNMGCILPEEGYLLGLQRLCRQHGTLLVVDEVMTGFRLGRGGACGHFGLEPDLVALGKIVGGGLPLA
;
A
#
# COMPACT_ATOMS: atom_id res chain seq x y z
N ALA A 1 10.86 -5.91 -25.31
CA ALA A 1 9.47 -5.99 -24.78
C ALA A 1 9.35 -5.25 -23.46
N GLU A 2 10.19 -5.58 -22.43
CA GLU A 2 10.06 -4.97 -21.08
C GLU A 2 10.22 -3.46 -21.07
N VAL A 3 11.17 -2.90 -21.80
CA VAL A 3 11.37 -1.43 -21.89
C VAL A 3 10.14 -0.74 -22.47
N LEU A 4 9.62 -1.23 -23.61
CA LEU A 4 8.42 -0.67 -24.23
C LEU A 4 7.20 -0.77 -23.30
N PHE A 5 7.08 -1.85 -22.55
CA PHE A 5 6.00 -2.02 -21.59
C PHE A 5 6.13 -1.04 -20.41
N ALA A 6 7.34 -0.85 -19.89
CA ALA A 6 7.60 0.13 -18.84
C ALA A 6 7.30 1.56 -19.30
N GLU A 7 7.68 1.91 -20.54
CA GLU A 7 7.36 3.20 -21.15
C GLU A 7 5.85 3.43 -21.27
N GLU A 8 5.09 2.40 -21.69
CA GLU A 8 3.63 2.46 -21.74
C GLU A 8 2.99 2.62 -20.36
N LEU A 9 3.53 1.96 -19.33
CA LEU A 9 3.05 2.12 -17.95
C LEU A 9 3.30 3.53 -17.43
N CYS A 10 4.49 4.08 -17.62
CA CYS A 10 4.81 5.46 -17.24
C CYS A 10 3.92 6.47 -18.00
N ALA A 11 3.65 6.24 -19.28
CA ALA A 11 2.76 7.10 -20.06
C ALA A 11 1.27 6.99 -19.65
N ALA A 12 0.88 5.85 -19.07
CA ALA A 12 -0.51 5.58 -18.72
C ALA A 12 -0.86 6.03 -17.30
N HIS A 13 0.05 5.88 -16.35
CA HIS A 13 -0.24 6.08 -14.93
C HIS A 13 0.44 7.36 -14.40
N PRO A 14 -0.32 8.33 -13.86
CA PRO A 14 0.19 9.68 -13.55
C PRO A 14 1.21 9.70 -12.40
N ALA A 15 1.26 8.66 -11.57
CA ALA A 15 2.17 8.56 -10.42
C ALA A 15 3.36 7.62 -10.67
N VAL A 16 3.63 7.24 -11.93
CA VAL A 16 4.68 6.27 -12.26
C VAL A 16 5.71 6.90 -13.20
N ASP A 17 6.92 7.12 -12.70
CA ASP A 17 8.08 7.59 -13.49
C ASP A 17 9.07 6.46 -13.80
N MET A 18 9.07 5.41 -12.99
CA MET A 18 9.99 4.27 -13.13
C MET A 18 9.28 2.97 -12.75
N VAL A 19 9.58 1.90 -13.49
CA VAL A 19 8.93 0.59 -13.31
C VAL A 19 9.96 -0.48 -12.98
N ARG A 20 9.61 -1.34 -12.02
CA ARG A 20 10.27 -2.61 -11.79
C ARG A 20 9.25 -3.73 -11.98
N LEU A 21 9.48 -4.61 -12.95
CA LEU A 21 8.61 -5.76 -13.20
C LEU A 21 8.91 -6.90 -12.24
N CYS A 22 7.87 -7.61 -11.83
CA CYS A 22 7.90 -8.84 -11.05
C CYS A 22 6.74 -9.75 -11.48
N SER A 23 6.56 -10.91 -10.83
CA SER A 23 5.63 -11.95 -11.31
C SER A 23 4.28 -11.95 -10.59
N SER A 24 4.14 -11.21 -9.49
CA SER A 24 2.91 -11.19 -8.68
C SER A 24 2.73 -9.92 -7.88
N GLY A 25 1.48 -9.55 -7.57
CA GLY A 25 1.18 -8.43 -6.68
C GLY A 25 1.79 -8.59 -5.27
N THR A 26 1.96 -9.81 -4.78
CA THR A 26 2.69 -10.08 -3.52
C THR A 26 4.14 -9.64 -3.61
N GLU A 27 4.82 -9.95 -4.72
CA GLU A 27 6.20 -9.50 -4.95
C GLU A 27 6.26 -7.97 -5.10
N ALA A 28 5.32 -7.38 -5.84
CA ALA A 28 5.25 -5.93 -6.03
C ALA A 28 5.16 -5.21 -4.68
N THR A 29 4.21 -5.57 -3.83
CA THR A 29 4.04 -4.96 -2.50
C THR A 29 5.23 -5.24 -1.58
N MET A 30 5.77 -6.47 -1.58
CA MET A 30 6.97 -6.82 -0.82
C MET A 30 8.17 -5.96 -1.22
N HIS A 31 8.39 -5.76 -2.51
CA HIS A 31 9.48 -4.91 -3.01
C HIS A 31 9.25 -3.44 -2.68
N ALA A 32 8.04 -2.92 -2.85
CA ALA A 32 7.69 -1.54 -2.51
C ALA A 32 7.98 -1.24 -1.03
N LEU A 33 7.55 -2.11 -0.12
CA LEU A 33 7.75 -1.92 1.32
C LEU A 33 9.22 -2.08 1.73
N ARG A 34 9.96 -2.99 1.09
CA ARG A 34 11.41 -3.10 1.31
C ARG A 34 12.14 -1.86 0.83
N LEU A 35 11.77 -1.32 -0.33
CA LEU A 35 12.33 -0.08 -0.86
C LEU A 35 12.05 1.10 0.07
N ALA A 36 10.80 1.21 0.58
CA ALA A 36 10.42 2.24 1.52
C ALA A 36 11.25 2.20 2.81
N ARG A 37 11.47 1.02 3.39
CA ARG A 37 12.36 0.85 4.55
C ARG A 37 13.79 1.27 4.23
N GLY A 38 14.34 0.81 3.08
CA GLY A 38 15.69 1.15 2.66
C GLY A 38 15.89 2.64 2.41
N PHE A 39 14.89 3.32 1.83
CA PHE A 39 14.94 4.75 1.54
C PHE A 39 14.84 5.60 2.80
N THR A 40 13.93 5.25 3.71
CA THR A 40 13.67 6.06 4.92
C THR A 40 14.60 5.73 6.10
N GLY A 41 15.25 4.55 6.07
CA GLY A 41 16.00 4.03 7.23
C GLY A 41 15.12 3.64 8.41
N ARG A 42 13.81 3.48 8.22
CA ARG A 42 12.82 3.15 9.25
C ARG A 42 12.33 1.72 9.09
N ASP A 43 11.91 1.07 10.18
CA ASP A 43 11.51 -0.34 10.18
C ASP A 43 10.00 -0.56 10.16
N HIS A 44 9.23 0.34 10.79
CA HIS A 44 7.80 0.16 10.94
C HIS A 44 7.01 0.45 9.65
N LEU A 45 5.91 -0.27 9.49
CA LEU A 45 4.93 -0.06 8.44
C LEU A 45 3.57 0.26 9.07
N LEU A 46 2.74 1.03 8.39
CA LEU A 46 1.34 1.20 8.73
C LEU A 46 0.48 0.60 7.61
N LYS A 47 -0.27 -0.44 7.96
CA LYS A 47 -1.24 -1.08 7.07
C LYS A 47 -2.63 -0.57 7.40
N ILE A 48 -3.41 -0.20 6.39
CA ILE A 48 -4.83 0.10 6.59
C ILE A 48 -5.62 -1.21 6.70
N ASP A 49 -6.41 -1.33 7.78
CA ASP A 49 -7.17 -2.54 8.09
C ASP A 49 -8.17 -2.89 6.98
N GLY A 50 -8.32 -4.19 6.77
CA GLY A 50 -9.18 -4.75 5.74
C GLY A 50 -8.58 -4.79 4.35
N CYS A 51 -7.53 -4.01 4.06
CA CYS A 51 -6.79 -4.11 2.80
C CYS A 51 -5.97 -5.41 2.73
N TYR A 52 -5.85 -5.96 1.52
CA TYR A 52 -5.04 -7.15 1.27
C TYR A 52 -3.85 -6.82 0.35
N HIS A 53 -2.65 -7.09 0.81
CA HIS A 53 -1.42 -6.71 0.13
C HIS A 53 -0.49 -7.89 -0.17
N GLY A 54 -1.05 -9.06 -0.42
CA GLY A 54 -0.27 -10.27 -0.70
C GLY A 54 0.05 -11.09 0.54
N ALA A 55 0.75 -12.20 0.33
CA ALA A 55 0.95 -13.27 1.31
C ALA A 55 2.29 -13.20 2.06
N HIS A 56 3.00 -12.05 2.03
CA HIS A 56 4.23 -11.93 2.81
C HIS A 56 3.94 -11.55 4.27
N ASP A 57 4.76 -12.02 5.19
CA ASP A 57 4.54 -12.00 6.64
C ASP A 57 4.19 -10.60 7.19
N ALA A 58 4.86 -9.55 6.69
CA ALA A 58 4.62 -8.19 7.16
C ALA A 58 3.19 -7.69 6.89
N MET A 59 2.47 -8.26 5.91
CA MET A 59 1.11 -7.83 5.55
C MET A 59 0.03 -8.79 6.04
N LEU A 60 0.39 -9.98 6.51
CA LEU A 60 -0.54 -10.94 7.10
C LEU A 60 -0.72 -10.68 8.60
N VAL A 61 -1.08 -9.45 8.94
CA VAL A 61 -1.29 -8.98 10.31
C VAL A 61 -2.73 -8.49 10.48
N LYS A 62 -3.21 -8.54 11.73
CA LYS A 62 -4.53 -8.03 12.14
C LYS A 62 -4.36 -6.92 13.15
N ALA A 63 -5.36 -6.04 13.25
CA ALA A 63 -5.45 -5.06 14.31
C ALA A 63 -5.29 -5.75 15.68
N GLY A 64 -4.48 -5.19 16.56
CA GLY A 64 -4.42 -5.58 17.95
C GLY A 64 -5.71 -5.18 18.68
N SER A 65 -6.01 -5.83 19.80
CA SER A 65 -7.14 -5.42 20.65
C SER A 65 -6.87 -4.04 21.27
N GLY A 66 -7.81 -3.12 21.11
CA GLY A 66 -7.97 -1.74 21.61
C GLY A 66 -6.89 -0.97 22.40
N VAL A 67 -5.94 -1.64 23.05
CA VAL A 67 -4.84 -1.02 23.82
C VAL A 67 -3.47 -1.39 23.24
N ALA A 68 -3.39 -2.37 22.32
CA ALA A 68 -2.14 -2.80 21.75
C ALA A 68 -1.80 -1.95 20.51
N THR A 69 -0.72 -1.20 20.59
CA THR A 69 -0.17 -0.39 19.51
C THR A 69 0.34 -1.23 18.31
N PHE A 70 0.55 -2.54 18.54
CA PHE A 70 1.13 -3.45 17.56
C PHE A 70 0.11 -4.45 17.03
N ALA A 71 0.20 -4.74 15.72
CA ALA A 71 -0.62 -5.76 15.10
C ALA A 71 -0.26 -7.17 15.62
N LEU A 72 -1.25 -8.06 15.58
CA LEU A 72 -1.09 -9.48 15.88
C LEU A 72 -0.91 -10.27 14.57
N PRO A 73 -0.21 -11.43 14.61
CA PRO A 73 -0.19 -12.34 13.46
C PRO A 73 -1.60 -12.65 12.99
N GLY A 74 -1.86 -12.44 11.70
CA GLY A 74 -3.16 -12.69 11.08
C GLY A 74 -3.36 -14.15 10.66
N SER A 75 -2.27 -14.92 10.62
CA SER A 75 -2.24 -16.33 10.22
C SER A 75 -1.23 -17.11 11.07
N PRO A 76 -1.44 -18.43 11.28
CA PRO A 76 -0.41 -19.29 11.85
C PRO A 76 0.87 -19.27 11.00
N GLY A 77 2.02 -19.34 11.63
CA GLY A 77 3.33 -19.40 10.97
C GLY A 77 4.04 -18.05 10.83
N ILE A 78 3.37 -16.92 11.14
CA ILE A 78 4.01 -15.61 11.12
C ILE A 78 4.74 -15.39 12.45
N PRO A 79 6.07 -15.11 12.43
CA PRO A 79 6.81 -14.80 13.63
C PRO A 79 6.28 -13.52 14.31
N ALA A 80 6.11 -13.56 15.63
CA ALA A 80 5.59 -12.42 16.38
C ALA A 80 6.47 -11.16 16.21
N ASP A 81 7.78 -11.32 16.08
CA ASP A 81 8.70 -10.20 15.91
C ASP A 81 8.55 -9.54 14.54
N THR A 82 8.20 -10.29 13.50
CA THR A 82 7.85 -9.72 12.19
C THR A 82 6.53 -8.94 12.28
N ALA A 83 5.52 -9.50 12.94
CA ALA A 83 4.22 -8.84 13.08
C ALA A 83 4.31 -7.52 13.85
N LYS A 84 5.16 -7.40 14.86
CA LYS A 84 5.38 -6.17 15.66
C LYS A 84 5.87 -4.98 14.83
N LEU A 85 6.49 -5.22 13.68
CA LEU A 85 6.98 -4.17 12.78
C LEU A 85 5.87 -3.56 11.91
N THR A 86 4.65 -4.08 11.98
CA THR A 86 3.51 -3.54 11.24
C THR A 86 2.45 -3.07 12.23
N ARG A 87 2.07 -1.80 12.11
CA ARG A 87 0.94 -1.19 12.81
C ARG A 87 -0.28 -1.23 11.91
N THR A 88 -1.46 -1.02 12.49
CA THR A 88 -2.72 -0.95 11.72
C THR A 88 -3.53 0.27 12.12
N ALA A 89 -4.31 0.79 11.17
CA ALA A 89 -5.32 1.81 11.40
C ALA A 89 -6.59 1.46 10.61
N PRO A 90 -7.79 1.75 11.13
CA PRO A 90 -9.03 1.52 10.40
C PRO A 90 -9.08 2.33 9.10
N PHE A 91 -9.74 1.77 8.08
CA PHE A 91 -10.07 2.52 6.87
C PHE A 91 -11.06 3.65 7.19
N ASN A 92 -10.90 4.81 6.57
CA ASN A 92 -11.66 6.04 6.84
C ASN A 92 -11.43 6.68 8.22
N ASP A 93 -10.33 6.37 8.91
CA ASP A 93 -9.98 6.95 10.22
C ASP A 93 -8.61 7.64 10.16
N LEU A 94 -8.60 8.92 9.80
CA LEU A 94 -7.38 9.76 9.74
C LEU A 94 -6.77 9.97 11.12
N GLU A 95 -7.58 10.10 12.18
CA GLU A 95 -7.09 10.33 13.53
C GLU A 95 -6.30 9.12 14.04
N SER A 96 -6.80 7.91 13.77
CA SER A 96 -6.07 6.69 14.08
C SER A 96 -4.76 6.58 13.30
N ALA A 97 -4.78 6.92 12.00
CA ALA A 97 -3.57 6.93 11.18
C ALA A 97 -2.52 7.92 11.73
N GLU A 98 -2.94 9.13 12.08
CA GLU A 98 -2.06 10.16 12.64
C GLU A 98 -1.41 9.71 13.95
N ARG A 99 -2.19 9.11 14.86
CA ARG A 99 -1.65 8.54 16.11
C ARG A 99 -0.55 7.51 15.83
N GLN A 100 -0.72 6.66 14.82
CA GLN A 100 0.30 5.66 14.45
C GLN A 100 1.55 6.26 13.82
N LEU A 101 1.43 7.41 13.16
CA LEU A 101 2.53 8.11 12.49
C LEU A 101 3.31 9.04 13.42
N SER A 102 2.73 9.47 14.55
CA SER A 102 3.28 10.49 15.45
C SER A 102 4.68 10.18 16.00
N GLY A 103 5.04 8.91 16.08
CA GLY A 103 6.38 8.48 16.51
C GLY A 103 7.51 8.76 15.52
N GLY A 104 7.20 9.07 14.27
CA GLY A 104 8.19 9.39 13.23
C GLY A 104 9.05 8.21 12.77
N ASP A 105 8.67 6.98 13.10
CA ASP A 105 9.44 5.74 12.87
C ASP A 105 8.80 4.82 11.80
N VAL A 106 7.69 5.26 11.18
CA VAL A 106 7.00 4.53 10.13
C VAL A 106 7.63 4.84 8.77
N ALA A 107 8.08 3.79 8.07
CA ALA A 107 8.67 3.89 6.73
C ALA A 107 7.63 4.17 5.66
N ALA A 108 6.51 3.46 5.71
CA ALA A 108 5.44 3.59 4.73
C ALA A 108 4.07 3.32 5.31
N VAL A 109 3.06 4.00 4.77
CA VAL A 109 1.65 3.61 4.83
C VAL A 109 1.31 2.87 3.56
N ILE A 110 0.62 1.73 3.66
CA ILE A 110 0.10 0.99 2.52
C ILE A 110 -1.42 0.83 2.61
N LEU A 111 -2.11 1.11 1.51
CA LEU A 111 -3.55 0.92 1.38
C LEU A 111 -3.99 0.57 -0.05
N GLU A 112 -5.17 -0.02 -0.17
CA GLU A 112 -5.97 0.01 -1.39
C GLU A 112 -6.89 1.24 -1.33
N ALA A 113 -6.93 2.07 -2.36
CA ALA A 113 -7.81 3.26 -2.37
C ALA A 113 -9.31 2.87 -2.37
N VAL A 114 -9.63 1.71 -2.94
CA VAL A 114 -10.93 1.04 -2.84
C VAL A 114 -10.67 -0.43 -2.50
N PRO A 115 -10.75 -0.80 -1.21
CA PRO A 115 -10.43 -2.15 -0.77
C PRO A 115 -11.35 -3.21 -1.38
N GLY A 116 -10.82 -3.98 -2.34
CA GLY A 116 -11.58 -5.02 -3.04
C GLY A 116 -11.96 -6.18 -2.13
N ASN A 117 -11.05 -6.58 -1.25
CA ASN A 117 -11.24 -7.71 -0.34
C ASN A 117 -12.28 -7.44 0.77
N MET A 118 -12.58 -6.18 1.06
CA MET A 118 -13.62 -5.76 2.00
C MET A 118 -15.01 -5.64 1.36
N GLY A 119 -15.16 -5.89 0.06
CA GLY A 119 -16.41 -5.69 -0.66
C GLY A 119 -16.53 -4.33 -1.36
N CYS A 120 -15.41 -3.77 -1.82
CA CYS A 120 -15.35 -2.50 -2.55
C CYS A 120 -15.90 -1.31 -1.74
N ILE A 121 -15.41 -1.13 -0.54
CA ILE A 121 -15.77 0.00 0.32
C ILE A 121 -15.17 1.28 -0.27
N LEU A 122 -15.99 2.30 -0.46
CA LEU A 122 -15.53 3.59 -0.96
C LEU A 122 -14.88 4.41 0.15
N PRO A 123 -13.84 5.18 -0.16
CA PRO A 123 -13.28 6.13 0.78
C PRO A 123 -14.28 7.27 1.05
N GLU A 124 -14.32 7.72 2.29
CA GLU A 124 -15.04 8.95 2.65
C GLU A 124 -14.37 10.17 2.00
N GLU A 125 -15.16 11.23 1.81
CA GLU A 125 -14.68 12.48 1.22
C GLU A 125 -13.48 13.03 2.02
N GLY A 126 -12.38 13.30 1.32
CA GLY A 126 -11.17 13.85 1.91
C GLY A 126 -10.24 12.84 2.60
N TYR A 127 -10.67 11.58 2.83
CA TYR A 127 -9.85 10.59 3.52
C TYR A 127 -8.52 10.30 2.82
N LEU A 128 -8.54 9.94 1.55
CA LEU A 128 -7.33 9.56 0.81
C LEU A 128 -6.32 10.72 0.72
N LEU A 129 -6.80 11.92 0.38
CA LEU A 129 -5.94 13.10 0.33
C LEU A 129 -5.49 13.54 1.72
N GLY A 130 -6.30 13.30 2.75
CA GLY A 130 -5.94 13.49 4.15
C GLY A 130 -4.78 12.59 4.55
N LEU A 131 -4.87 11.30 4.23
CA LEU A 131 -3.83 10.32 4.52
C LEU A 131 -2.52 10.67 3.78
N GLN A 132 -2.61 11.08 2.52
CA GLN A 132 -1.45 11.56 1.75
C GLN A 132 -0.78 12.77 2.43
N ARG A 133 -1.56 13.74 2.93
CA ARG A 133 -1.01 14.88 3.68
C ARG A 133 -0.31 14.44 4.96
N LEU A 134 -0.92 13.53 5.73
CA LEU A 134 -0.30 12.96 6.94
C LEU A 134 1.02 12.27 6.62
N CYS A 135 1.08 11.44 5.57
CA CYS A 135 2.32 10.81 5.14
C CYS A 135 3.43 11.85 4.88
N ARG A 136 3.13 12.89 4.11
CA ARG A 136 4.09 13.99 3.83
C ARG A 136 4.54 14.72 5.09
N GLN A 137 3.61 15.03 6.02
CA GLN A 137 3.91 15.72 7.29
C GLN A 137 4.87 14.92 8.18
N HIS A 138 4.73 13.59 8.20
CA HIS A 138 5.56 12.70 9.01
C HIS A 138 6.79 12.16 8.28
N GLY A 139 7.02 12.54 7.02
CA GLY A 139 8.09 12.02 6.18
C GLY A 139 7.99 10.50 5.99
N THR A 140 6.77 9.98 5.93
CA THR A 140 6.42 8.59 5.69
C THR A 140 6.00 8.43 4.23
N LEU A 141 6.44 7.37 3.55
CA LEU A 141 6.06 7.15 2.16
C LEU A 141 4.63 6.61 2.06
N LEU A 142 3.91 7.06 1.04
CA LEU A 142 2.59 6.55 0.69
C LEU A 142 2.73 5.48 -0.40
N VAL A 143 2.30 4.26 -0.11
CA VAL A 143 2.23 3.14 -1.06
C VAL A 143 0.76 2.88 -1.39
N VAL A 144 0.36 3.07 -2.63
CA VAL A 144 -0.99 2.72 -3.08
C VAL A 144 -0.94 1.37 -3.80
N ASP A 145 -1.66 0.41 -3.26
CA ASP A 145 -1.85 -0.89 -3.87
C ASP A 145 -2.97 -0.81 -4.92
N GLU A 146 -2.55 -0.76 -6.16
CA GLU A 146 -3.42 -0.72 -7.35
C GLU A 146 -3.55 -2.09 -8.03
N VAL A 147 -3.20 -3.18 -7.35
CA VAL A 147 -3.33 -4.54 -7.91
C VAL A 147 -4.78 -4.85 -8.31
N MET A 148 -5.77 -4.27 -7.60
CA MET A 148 -7.18 -4.38 -7.98
C MET A 148 -7.68 -3.22 -8.83
N THR A 149 -7.28 -2.00 -8.54
CA THR A 149 -7.84 -0.77 -9.12
C THR A 149 -7.10 -0.29 -10.36
N GLY A 150 -5.82 -0.66 -10.49
CA GLY A 150 -4.98 -0.29 -11.64
C GLY A 150 -5.59 -0.76 -12.97
N PHE A 151 -5.74 0.17 -13.91
CA PHE A 151 -6.41 -0.04 -15.20
C PHE A 151 -7.89 -0.47 -15.13
N ARG A 152 -8.45 -0.65 -13.93
CA ARG A 152 -9.87 -0.96 -13.73
C ARG A 152 -10.72 0.31 -13.66
N LEU A 153 -10.26 1.34 -12.95
CA LEU A 153 -10.95 2.63 -12.82
C LEU A 153 -10.55 3.64 -13.91
N GLY A 154 -9.81 3.18 -14.92
CA GLY A 154 -9.27 4.00 -15.99
C GLY A 154 -7.76 3.78 -16.15
N ARG A 155 -7.13 4.48 -17.11
CA ARG A 155 -5.68 4.34 -17.37
C ARG A 155 -4.84 4.70 -16.15
N GLY A 156 -5.23 5.74 -15.42
CA GLY A 156 -4.52 6.21 -14.21
C GLY A 156 -4.92 5.49 -12.93
N GLY A 157 -5.71 4.41 -13.00
CA GLY A 157 -6.15 3.66 -11.83
C GLY A 157 -6.93 4.50 -10.80
N ALA A 158 -6.86 4.10 -9.54
CA ALA A 158 -7.44 4.85 -8.43
C ALA A 158 -6.67 6.15 -8.17
N CYS A 159 -5.35 6.17 -8.37
CA CYS A 159 -4.56 7.39 -8.21
C CYS A 159 -5.06 8.50 -9.15
N GLY A 160 -5.27 8.20 -10.43
CA GLY A 160 -5.83 9.16 -11.38
C GLY A 160 -7.27 9.55 -11.06
N HIS A 161 -8.09 8.61 -10.57
CA HIS A 161 -9.49 8.84 -10.24
C HIS A 161 -9.68 9.77 -9.02
N PHE A 162 -8.86 9.60 -7.98
CA PHE A 162 -8.96 10.35 -6.72
C PHE A 162 -7.95 11.50 -6.62
N GLY A 163 -7.09 11.72 -7.61
CA GLY A 163 -6.06 12.75 -7.58
C GLY A 163 -4.95 12.46 -6.56
N LEU A 164 -4.59 11.19 -6.37
CA LEU A 164 -3.51 10.78 -5.47
C LEU A 164 -2.15 10.88 -6.16
N GLU A 165 -1.17 11.28 -5.37
CA GLU A 165 0.25 11.36 -5.74
C GLU A 165 1.07 10.53 -4.75
N PRO A 166 1.00 9.18 -4.81
CA PRO A 166 1.78 8.32 -3.94
C PRO A 166 3.26 8.33 -4.31
N ASP A 167 4.10 7.89 -3.37
CA ASP A 167 5.54 7.69 -3.61
C ASP A 167 5.79 6.36 -4.35
N LEU A 168 4.96 5.35 -4.12
CA LEU A 168 5.05 4.03 -4.73
C LEU A 168 3.67 3.49 -5.10
N VAL A 169 3.59 2.79 -6.23
CA VAL A 169 2.38 2.11 -6.71
C VAL A 169 2.70 0.64 -6.95
N ALA A 170 1.86 -0.25 -6.44
CA ALA A 170 1.92 -1.67 -6.78
C ALA A 170 0.82 -2.00 -7.80
N LEU A 171 1.18 -2.52 -8.96
CA LEU A 171 0.27 -2.97 -10.01
C LEU A 171 0.25 -4.50 -10.08
N GLY A 172 -0.75 -5.07 -10.73
CA GLY A 172 -0.91 -6.50 -10.95
C GLY A 172 -2.20 -6.83 -11.69
N LYS A 173 -2.64 -8.07 -11.67
CA LYS A 173 -3.89 -8.53 -12.30
C LYS A 173 -4.07 -8.02 -13.73
N ILE A 174 -4.86 -6.98 -13.95
CA ILE A 174 -5.18 -6.44 -15.30
C ILE A 174 -3.91 -6.09 -16.07
N VAL A 175 -2.91 -5.48 -15.42
CA VAL A 175 -1.67 -5.08 -16.07
C VAL A 175 -0.92 -6.26 -16.73
N GLY A 176 -1.08 -7.46 -16.18
CA GLY A 176 -0.46 -8.66 -16.73
C GLY A 176 -1.18 -9.24 -17.96
N GLY A 177 -2.41 -8.79 -18.27
CA GLY A 177 -3.15 -9.30 -19.42
C GLY A 177 -3.39 -10.80 -19.43
N GLY A 178 -3.38 -11.45 -18.25
CA GLY A 178 -3.47 -12.92 -18.07
C GLY A 178 -2.13 -13.61 -17.89
N LEU A 179 -1.01 -12.89 -18.01
CA LEU A 179 0.33 -13.39 -17.72
C LEU A 179 0.72 -13.16 -16.25
N PRO A 180 1.67 -13.93 -15.69
CA PRO A 180 2.21 -13.70 -14.35
C PRO A 180 3.11 -12.47 -14.37
N LEU A 181 2.51 -11.28 -14.17
CA LEU A 181 3.19 -10.01 -14.23
C LEU A 181 2.56 -9.02 -13.24
N ALA A 182 3.41 -8.28 -12.57
CA ALA A 182 3.08 -7.17 -11.70
C ALA A 182 4.18 -6.11 -11.70
#